data_63e840b04d7cc6487c278efb9a87f9b6
#
_entry.id   63e840b04d7cc6487c278efb9a87f9b6
#
_cell.length_a   1.000
_cell.length_b   1.000
_cell.length_c   1.000
_cell.angle_alpha   90.00
_cell.angle_beta   90.00
_cell.angle_gamma   90.00
#
_symmetry.space_group_name_H-M   'P 1'
#
loop_
_entity.id
_entity.type
_entity.pdbx_description
1 polymer ?
#
loop_
_entity_poly.entity_id
_entity_poly.type
_entity_poly.pdbx_seq_one_letter_code
_entity_poly.pdbx_strand_id
1 'polypeptide(L)'
;EEMHSKVEYIVAHGISTTIEGKKAVIGSWHFVMEDEKCVIPDGMEDRFEHLPLECSHLYLAIEGKLAAVICVEDPLREEAADAVRELKAAGITKVVMMTGDSERTAAAIAKRVGVDEYYSEVLPEDKASFVEKEKALGHKVIMIGDGINDSLALSSANVGIAISDGAAIAREI
;
A
#
# COMPACT_ATOMS: atom_id res chain seq x y z
N GLU A 1 19.58 -22.75 -13.18
CA GLU A 1 19.41 -22.16 -14.53
C GLU A 1 18.44 -21.00 -14.40
N GLU A 2 18.89 -19.79 -14.76
CA GLU A 2 18.03 -18.61 -14.73
C GLU A 2 16.98 -18.73 -15.83
N MET A 3 15.71 -18.82 -15.45
CA MET A 3 14.60 -19.03 -16.37
C MET A 3 14.04 -17.74 -16.99
N HIS A 4 14.63 -16.58 -16.68
CA HIS A 4 14.19 -15.29 -17.19
C HIS A 4 15.30 -14.62 -18.03
N SER A 5 14.91 -14.01 -19.15
CA SER A 5 15.85 -13.34 -20.08
C SER A 5 16.07 -11.86 -19.80
N LYS A 6 15.13 -11.18 -19.16
CA LYS A 6 15.20 -9.75 -18.82
C LYS A 6 14.16 -9.44 -17.75
N VAL A 7 14.55 -8.72 -16.72
CA VAL A 7 13.63 -8.21 -15.68
C VAL A 7 13.60 -6.69 -15.78
N GLU A 8 12.43 -6.12 -15.97
CA GLU A 8 12.20 -4.69 -15.93
C GLU A 8 11.46 -4.34 -14.64
N TYR A 9 12.12 -3.53 -13.81
CA TYR A 9 11.51 -3.02 -12.57
C TYR A 9 10.82 -1.70 -12.90
N ILE A 10 9.52 -1.63 -12.62
CA ILE A 10 8.74 -0.39 -12.70
C ILE A 10 8.58 0.10 -11.27
N VAL A 11 9.32 1.15 -10.93
CA VAL A 11 9.42 1.68 -9.56
C VAL A 11 8.03 1.94 -8.98
N ALA A 12 7.80 1.42 -7.77
CA ALA A 12 6.57 1.50 -6.98
C ALA A 12 5.33 0.79 -7.56
N HIS A 13 5.39 0.16 -8.74
CA HIS A 13 4.21 -0.44 -9.39
C HIS A 13 4.31 -1.96 -9.54
N GLY A 14 5.44 -2.48 -10.00
CA GLY A 14 5.59 -3.90 -10.20
C GLY A 14 6.82 -4.30 -11.03
N ILE A 15 6.82 -5.54 -11.44
CA ILE A 15 7.89 -6.17 -12.24
C ILE A 15 7.29 -6.74 -13.51
N SER A 16 7.93 -6.48 -14.64
CA SER A 16 7.64 -7.12 -15.93
C SER A 16 8.85 -7.95 -16.37
N THR A 17 8.62 -9.16 -16.83
CA THR A 17 9.68 -10.07 -17.29
C THR A 17 9.16 -11.03 -18.36
N THR A 18 10.08 -11.76 -18.99
CA THR A 18 9.74 -12.86 -19.91
C THR A 18 10.25 -14.17 -19.33
N ILE A 19 9.38 -15.14 -19.15
CA ILE A 19 9.68 -16.48 -18.65
C ILE A 19 9.30 -17.49 -19.74
N GLU A 20 10.27 -18.26 -20.22
CA GLU A 20 10.05 -19.24 -21.31
C GLU A 20 9.36 -18.65 -22.56
N GLY A 21 9.71 -17.41 -22.90
CA GLY A 21 9.14 -16.69 -24.05
C GLY A 21 7.75 -16.08 -23.81
N LYS A 22 7.18 -16.22 -22.61
CA LYS A 22 5.87 -15.65 -22.23
C LYS A 22 6.08 -14.40 -21.37
N LYS A 23 5.36 -13.33 -21.70
CA LYS A 23 5.36 -12.13 -20.84
C LYS A 23 4.68 -12.43 -19.51
N ALA A 24 5.37 -12.18 -18.41
CA ALA A 24 4.86 -12.29 -17.04
C ALA A 24 4.99 -10.94 -16.35
N VAL A 25 3.95 -10.50 -15.67
CA VAL A 25 3.92 -9.29 -14.87
C VAL A 25 3.41 -9.58 -13.47
N ILE A 26 4.02 -8.95 -12.47
CA ILE A 26 3.62 -9.09 -11.07
C ILE A 26 3.67 -7.71 -10.41
N GLY A 27 2.62 -7.35 -9.69
CA GLY A 27 2.55 -6.04 -9.03
C GLY A 27 1.21 -5.75 -8.40
N SER A 28 0.95 -4.45 -8.17
CA SER A 28 -0.30 -3.94 -7.64
C SER A 28 -1.46 -4.18 -8.61
N TRP A 29 -2.70 -4.02 -8.12
CA TRP A 29 -3.91 -4.03 -8.96
C TRP A 29 -3.79 -3.03 -10.13
N HIS A 30 -3.46 -1.78 -9.80
CA HIS A 30 -3.32 -0.72 -10.78
C HIS A 30 -2.34 -1.10 -11.89
N PHE A 31 -1.14 -1.57 -11.52
CA PHE A 31 -0.13 -1.97 -12.49
C PHE A 31 -0.59 -3.12 -13.39
N VAL A 32 -1.13 -4.20 -12.81
CA VAL A 32 -1.45 -5.41 -13.59
C VAL A 32 -2.72 -5.24 -14.41
N MET A 33 -3.76 -4.61 -13.86
CA MET A 33 -5.07 -4.54 -14.51
C MET A 33 -5.28 -3.26 -15.30
N GLU A 34 -4.72 -2.12 -14.87
CA GLU A 34 -4.95 -0.83 -15.53
C GLU A 34 -3.81 -0.44 -16.47
N ASP A 35 -2.54 -0.54 -16.04
CA ASP A 35 -1.40 -0.21 -16.89
C ASP A 35 -1.13 -1.30 -17.92
N GLU A 36 -1.00 -2.55 -17.47
CA GLU A 36 -0.71 -3.71 -18.32
C GLU A 36 -1.96 -4.31 -18.98
N LYS A 37 -3.16 -3.83 -18.60
CA LYS A 37 -4.47 -4.22 -19.16
C LYS A 37 -4.73 -5.73 -19.17
N CYS A 38 -4.24 -6.40 -18.15
CA CYS A 38 -4.51 -7.82 -17.97
C CYS A 38 -5.98 -8.05 -17.61
N VAL A 39 -6.48 -9.23 -17.90
CA VAL A 39 -7.89 -9.60 -17.65
C VAL A 39 -8.00 -10.79 -16.72
N ILE A 40 -9.08 -10.84 -15.95
CA ILE A 40 -9.45 -12.03 -15.17
C ILE A 40 -9.93 -13.09 -16.17
N PRO A 41 -9.43 -14.33 -16.13
CA PRO A 41 -9.91 -15.39 -17.00
C PRO A 41 -11.39 -15.70 -16.78
N ASP A 42 -12.10 -16.01 -17.86
CA ASP A 42 -13.52 -16.38 -17.80
C ASP A 42 -13.79 -17.50 -16.78
N GLY A 43 -14.79 -17.29 -15.93
CA GLY A 43 -15.19 -18.24 -14.88
C GLY A 43 -14.34 -18.18 -13.61
N MET A 44 -13.43 -17.22 -13.49
CA MET A 44 -12.63 -16.98 -12.26
C MET A 44 -13.09 -15.74 -11.49
N GLU A 45 -14.08 -15.02 -11.98
CA GLU A 45 -14.60 -13.78 -11.39
C GLU A 45 -15.10 -14.02 -9.96
N ASP A 46 -15.85 -15.11 -9.76
CA ASP A 46 -16.41 -15.49 -8.46
C ASP A 46 -15.31 -15.77 -7.42
N ARG A 47 -14.22 -16.45 -7.82
CA ARG A 47 -13.07 -16.68 -6.94
C ARG A 47 -12.33 -15.39 -6.61
N PHE A 48 -12.27 -14.48 -7.57
CA PHE A 48 -11.64 -13.18 -7.39
C PHE A 48 -12.43 -12.31 -6.40
N GLU A 49 -13.77 -12.30 -6.50
CA GLU A 49 -14.64 -11.56 -5.59
C GLU A 49 -14.56 -12.06 -4.14
N HIS A 50 -14.22 -13.33 -3.94
CA HIS A 50 -14.11 -13.95 -2.62
C HIS A 50 -12.68 -13.95 -2.04
N LEU A 51 -11.76 -13.15 -2.61
CA LEU A 51 -10.43 -12.98 -2.01
C LEU A 51 -10.54 -12.35 -0.60
N PRO A 52 -9.67 -12.77 0.34
CA PRO A 52 -9.64 -12.18 1.68
C PRO A 52 -9.47 -10.67 1.62
N LEU A 53 -10.28 -9.94 2.38
CA LEU A 53 -10.26 -8.46 2.39
C LEU A 53 -9.15 -7.87 3.26
N GLU A 54 -8.64 -8.67 4.19
CA GLU A 54 -7.70 -8.23 5.22
C GLU A 54 -6.22 -8.43 4.82
N CYS A 55 -5.98 -8.90 3.58
CA CYS A 55 -4.65 -9.15 3.06
C CYS A 55 -4.30 -8.14 1.98
N SER A 56 -3.04 -7.74 1.93
CA SER A 56 -2.47 -7.09 0.75
C SER A 56 -2.38 -8.10 -0.40
N HIS A 57 -2.78 -7.68 -1.60
CA HIS A 57 -2.81 -8.56 -2.76
C HIS A 57 -1.72 -8.19 -3.77
N LEU A 58 -0.95 -9.19 -4.17
CA LEU A 58 -0.01 -9.09 -5.26
C LEU A 58 -0.53 -9.93 -6.44
N TYR A 59 -0.67 -9.31 -7.59
CA TYR A 59 -1.29 -9.89 -8.78
C TYR A 59 -0.23 -10.38 -9.75
N LEU A 60 -0.31 -11.64 -10.17
CA LEU A 60 0.55 -12.23 -11.20
C LEU A 60 -0.28 -12.49 -12.45
N ALA A 61 0.11 -11.94 -13.57
CA ALA A 61 -0.48 -12.23 -14.87
C ALA A 61 0.56 -12.78 -15.85
N ILE A 62 0.12 -13.68 -16.71
CA ILE A 62 0.91 -14.30 -17.78
C ILE A 62 0.16 -14.12 -19.08
N GLU A 63 0.84 -13.62 -20.12
CA GLU A 63 0.26 -13.37 -21.45
C GLU A 63 -1.05 -12.55 -21.37
N GLY A 64 -1.08 -11.54 -20.49
CA GLY A 64 -2.23 -10.65 -20.33
C GLY A 64 -3.41 -11.23 -19.56
N LYS A 65 -3.27 -12.40 -18.95
CA LYS A 65 -4.33 -13.04 -18.15
C LYS A 65 -3.86 -13.23 -16.71
N LEU A 66 -4.70 -12.86 -15.75
CA LEU A 66 -4.44 -13.11 -14.34
C LEU A 66 -4.27 -14.61 -14.09
N ALA A 67 -3.10 -15.00 -13.60
CA ALA A 67 -2.75 -16.40 -13.34
C ALA A 67 -2.83 -16.74 -11.85
N ALA A 68 -2.48 -15.78 -10.97
CA ALA A 68 -2.53 -15.97 -9.53
C ALA A 68 -2.71 -14.64 -8.80
N VAL A 69 -3.28 -14.72 -7.61
CA VAL A 69 -3.26 -13.64 -6.61
C VAL A 69 -2.55 -14.18 -5.37
N ILE A 70 -1.50 -13.50 -4.97
CA ILE A 70 -0.74 -13.81 -3.77
C ILE A 70 -1.29 -12.91 -2.66
N CYS A 71 -1.87 -13.52 -1.63
CA CYS A 71 -2.33 -12.80 -0.46
C CYS A 71 -1.18 -12.71 0.54
N VAL A 72 -0.76 -11.50 0.84
CA VAL A 72 0.24 -11.23 1.87
C VAL A 72 -0.52 -10.82 3.13
N GLU A 73 -0.48 -11.66 4.14
CA GLU A 73 -1.06 -11.34 5.43
C GLU A 73 -0.13 -10.38 6.18
N ASP A 74 -0.62 -9.17 6.39
CA ASP A 74 -0.04 -8.21 7.33
C ASP A 74 -1.13 -7.90 8.38
N PRO A 75 -1.17 -8.69 9.45
CA PRO A 75 -2.26 -8.58 10.41
C PRO A 75 -2.23 -7.22 11.08
N LEU A 76 -3.39 -6.55 11.09
CA LEU A 76 -3.57 -5.32 11.83
C LEU A 76 -3.21 -5.56 13.31
N ARG A 77 -2.37 -4.71 13.88
CA ARG A 77 -2.02 -4.75 15.30
C ARG A 77 -3.28 -4.63 16.16
N GLU A 78 -3.40 -5.42 17.20
CA GLU A 78 -4.58 -5.45 18.08
C GLU A 78 -4.86 -4.07 18.70
N GLU A 79 -3.81 -3.33 19.03
CA GLU A 79 -3.87 -2.00 19.63
C GLU A 79 -4.17 -0.85 18.65
N ALA A 80 -4.24 -1.08 17.34
CA ALA A 80 -4.38 0.00 16.35
C ALA A 80 -5.65 0.83 16.52
N ALA A 81 -6.80 0.17 16.79
CA ALA A 81 -8.06 0.87 17.03
C ALA A 81 -8.04 1.65 18.35
N ASP A 82 -7.38 1.12 19.38
CA ASP A 82 -7.22 1.78 20.68
C ASP A 82 -6.34 3.02 20.54
N ALA A 83 -5.24 2.91 19.80
CA ALA A 83 -4.35 4.04 19.52
C ALA A 83 -5.10 5.19 18.83
N VAL A 84 -5.94 4.90 17.84
CA VAL A 84 -6.76 5.93 17.17
C VAL A 84 -7.72 6.61 18.15
N ARG A 85 -8.37 5.84 19.04
CA ARG A 85 -9.25 6.39 20.06
C ARG A 85 -8.49 7.30 21.04
N GLU A 86 -7.32 6.87 21.47
CA GLU A 86 -6.46 7.63 22.39
C GLU A 86 -5.97 8.92 21.74
N LEU A 87 -5.56 8.92 20.48
CA LEU A 87 -5.20 10.11 19.73
C LEU A 87 -6.35 11.13 19.69
N LYS A 88 -7.56 10.66 19.40
CA LYS A 88 -8.75 11.52 19.40
C LYS A 88 -9.07 12.06 20.80
N ALA A 89 -8.94 11.25 21.83
CA ALA A 89 -9.11 11.67 23.23
C ALA A 89 -8.04 12.70 23.66
N ALA A 90 -6.83 12.61 23.11
CA ALA A 90 -5.76 13.58 23.34
C ALA A 90 -5.94 14.90 22.56
N GLY A 91 -7.00 15.05 21.76
CA GLY A 91 -7.34 16.29 21.06
C GLY A 91 -6.99 16.30 19.57
N ILE A 92 -6.59 15.19 18.99
CA ILE A 92 -6.46 15.07 17.53
C ILE A 92 -7.86 15.10 16.91
N THR A 93 -8.11 16.10 16.08
CA THR A 93 -9.44 16.37 15.52
C THR A 93 -9.77 15.50 14.31
N LYS A 94 -8.74 15.00 13.61
CA LYS A 94 -8.89 14.20 12.40
C LYS A 94 -7.74 13.20 12.28
N VAL A 95 -8.07 11.94 12.10
CA VAL A 95 -7.11 10.86 11.85
C VAL A 95 -7.30 10.34 10.43
N VAL A 96 -6.24 10.36 9.64
CA VAL A 96 -6.25 9.97 8.23
C VAL A 96 -5.30 8.78 8.04
N MET A 97 -5.74 7.76 7.32
CA MET A 97 -4.91 6.62 6.91
C MET A 97 -4.54 6.78 5.43
N MET A 98 -3.25 6.61 5.11
CA MET A 98 -2.75 6.55 3.73
C MET A 98 -2.01 5.25 3.52
N THR A 99 -2.41 4.48 2.52
CA THR A 99 -1.82 3.17 2.22
C THR A 99 -1.61 2.98 0.72
N GLY A 100 -0.61 2.18 0.35
CA GLY A 100 -0.42 1.70 -1.01
C GLY A 100 -1.33 0.52 -1.39
N ASP A 101 -2.10 -0.01 -0.44
CA ASP A 101 -3.03 -1.11 -0.68
C ASP A 101 -4.20 -0.70 -1.58
N SER A 102 -4.89 -1.71 -2.13
CA SER A 102 -6.10 -1.51 -2.92
C SER A 102 -7.22 -0.86 -2.11
N GLU A 103 -8.12 -0.16 -2.79
CA GLU A 103 -9.31 0.48 -2.19
C GLU A 103 -10.09 -0.49 -1.29
N ARG A 104 -10.26 -1.73 -1.73
CA ARG A 104 -11.00 -2.76 -1.00
C ARG A 104 -10.35 -3.08 0.34
N THR A 105 -9.03 -3.26 0.38
CA THR A 105 -8.26 -3.53 1.60
C THR A 105 -8.24 -2.30 2.51
N ALA A 106 -7.97 -1.13 1.96
CA ALA A 106 -7.93 0.13 2.68
C ALA A 106 -9.25 0.43 3.39
N ALA A 107 -10.39 0.27 2.70
CA ALA A 107 -11.72 0.47 3.28
C ALA A 107 -11.99 -0.47 4.46
N ALA A 108 -11.63 -1.76 4.33
CA ALA A 108 -11.82 -2.75 5.39
C ALA A 108 -10.99 -2.40 6.64
N ILE A 109 -9.72 -2.03 6.45
CA ILE A 109 -8.82 -1.65 7.55
C ILE A 109 -9.28 -0.34 8.20
N ALA A 110 -9.59 0.69 7.40
CA ALA A 110 -10.04 1.98 7.90
C ALA A 110 -11.28 1.86 8.81
N LYS A 111 -12.23 1.03 8.39
CA LYS A 111 -13.42 0.72 9.20
C LYS A 111 -13.09 0.03 10.52
N ARG A 112 -12.14 -0.91 10.54
CA ARG A 112 -11.72 -1.62 11.75
C ARG A 112 -10.97 -0.70 12.72
N VAL A 113 -10.08 0.14 12.19
CA VAL A 113 -9.25 1.06 13.00
C VAL A 113 -10.04 2.27 13.47
N GLY A 114 -11.06 2.70 12.73
CA GLY A 114 -11.92 3.83 13.10
C GLY A 114 -11.30 5.19 12.78
N VAL A 115 -10.53 5.28 11.70
CA VAL A 115 -10.02 6.56 11.17
C VAL A 115 -11.16 7.38 10.55
N ASP A 116 -10.96 8.68 10.39
CA ASP A 116 -11.97 9.60 9.86
C ASP A 116 -11.99 9.61 8.33
N GLU A 117 -10.81 9.47 7.73
CA GLU A 117 -10.62 9.42 6.28
C GLU A 117 -9.53 8.40 5.94
N TYR A 118 -9.58 7.85 4.73
CA TYR A 118 -8.50 7.03 4.21
C TYR A 118 -8.26 7.30 2.72
N TYR A 119 -7.05 7.03 2.27
CA TYR A 119 -6.62 7.08 0.88
C TYR A 119 -5.89 5.78 0.56
N SER A 120 -6.34 5.11 -0.50
CA SER A 120 -5.78 3.88 -1.05
C SER A 120 -4.83 4.19 -2.22
N GLU A 121 -3.99 3.21 -2.58
CA GLU A 121 -3.11 3.27 -3.76
C GLU A 121 -2.20 4.51 -3.79
N VAL A 122 -1.85 5.02 -2.59
CA VAL A 122 -1.06 6.25 -2.41
C VAL A 122 0.42 5.96 -2.62
N LEU A 123 1.06 6.70 -3.50
CA LEU A 123 2.50 6.66 -3.69
C LEU A 123 3.25 7.43 -2.59
N PRO A 124 4.52 7.13 -2.32
CA PRO A 124 5.30 7.84 -1.29
C PRO A 124 5.33 9.36 -1.46
N GLU A 125 5.45 9.86 -2.69
CA GLU A 125 5.42 11.30 -3.02
C GLU A 125 4.07 11.96 -2.75
N ASP A 126 2.98 11.23 -2.92
CA ASP A 126 1.63 11.74 -2.67
C ASP A 126 1.39 11.97 -1.17
N LYS A 127 1.97 11.13 -0.32
CA LYS A 127 1.91 11.30 1.14
C LYS A 127 2.53 12.62 1.57
N ALA A 128 3.68 12.98 1.03
CA ALA A 128 4.34 14.26 1.32
C ALA A 128 3.50 15.44 0.80
N SER A 129 2.99 15.34 -0.42
CA SER A 129 2.13 16.35 -1.02
C SER A 129 0.85 16.57 -0.21
N PHE A 130 0.25 15.50 0.33
CA PHE A 130 -0.91 15.60 1.22
C PHE A 130 -0.57 16.36 2.50
N VAL A 131 0.55 16.04 3.14
CA VAL A 131 1.02 16.73 4.36
C VAL A 131 1.21 18.23 4.09
N GLU A 132 1.87 18.62 3.01
CA GLU A 132 2.07 20.01 2.64
C GLU A 132 0.74 20.75 2.39
N LYS A 133 -0.21 20.10 1.73
CA LYS A 133 -1.55 20.64 1.49
C LYS A 133 -2.31 20.91 2.80
N GLU A 134 -2.31 19.97 3.73
CA GLU A 134 -2.95 20.12 5.04
C GLU A 134 -2.31 21.27 5.83
N LYS A 135 -0.98 21.40 5.80
CA LYS A 135 -0.27 22.52 6.43
C LYS A 135 -0.62 23.87 5.80
N ALA A 136 -0.75 23.92 4.47
CA ALA A 136 -1.16 25.13 3.75
C ALA A 136 -2.57 25.59 4.12
N LEU A 137 -3.44 24.66 4.53
CA LEU A 137 -4.77 24.96 5.09
C LEU A 137 -4.72 25.44 6.55
N GLY A 138 -3.53 25.52 7.16
CA GLY A 138 -3.33 25.97 8.53
C GLY A 138 -3.41 24.85 9.57
N HIS A 139 -3.51 23.60 9.17
CA HIS A 139 -3.56 22.47 10.08
C HIS A 139 -2.16 22.15 10.64
N LYS A 140 -2.12 21.66 11.87
CA LYS A 140 -0.93 21.04 12.46
C LYS A 140 -0.97 19.55 12.19
N VAL A 141 0.05 19.05 11.49
CA VAL A 141 0.09 17.66 11.01
C VAL A 141 1.11 16.86 11.81
N ILE A 142 0.66 15.75 12.36
CA ILE A 142 1.51 14.68 12.89
C ILE A 142 1.50 13.57 11.86
N MET A 143 2.68 13.19 11.33
CA MET A 143 2.85 12.07 10.42
C MET A 143 3.48 10.89 11.16
N ILE A 144 2.87 9.71 11.02
CA ILE A 144 3.37 8.45 11.59
C ILE A 144 3.63 7.50 10.42
N GLY A 145 4.81 6.90 10.34
CA GLY A 145 5.18 6.02 9.24
C GLY A 145 6.38 5.13 9.56
N ASP A 146 6.79 4.28 8.60
CA ASP A 146 7.88 3.32 8.79
C ASP A 146 9.29 3.92 8.70
N GLY A 147 9.41 5.15 8.31
CA GLY A 147 10.67 5.89 8.23
C GLY A 147 11.46 5.67 6.93
N ILE A 148 11.23 4.60 6.19
CA ILE A 148 11.94 4.30 4.92
C ILE A 148 11.17 4.91 3.75
N ASN A 149 9.96 4.44 3.51
CA ASN A 149 9.12 4.93 2.41
C ASN A 149 8.44 6.26 2.72
N ASP A 150 8.29 6.58 3.99
CA ASP A 150 7.58 7.78 4.47
C ASP A 150 8.51 8.93 4.87
N SER A 151 9.83 8.81 4.64
CA SER A 151 10.83 9.78 5.10
C SER A 151 10.54 11.22 4.66
N LEU A 152 10.09 11.42 3.42
CA LEU A 152 9.73 12.73 2.89
C LEU A 152 8.48 13.30 3.59
N ALA A 153 7.43 12.49 3.74
CA ALA A 153 6.21 12.91 4.43
C ALA A 153 6.46 13.18 5.92
N LEU A 154 7.28 12.36 6.58
CA LEU A 154 7.69 12.56 7.98
C LEU A 154 8.44 13.88 8.18
N SER A 155 9.37 14.21 7.28
CA SER A 155 10.12 15.46 7.34
C SER A 155 9.29 16.69 6.99
N SER A 156 8.27 16.54 6.14
CA SER A 156 7.35 17.62 5.78
C SER A 156 6.35 17.97 6.89
N ALA A 157 6.05 17.05 7.81
CA ALA A 157 5.08 17.25 8.87
C ALA A 157 5.57 18.21 9.97
N ASN A 158 4.65 18.72 10.79
CA ASN A 158 5.03 19.48 11.99
C ASN A 158 5.69 18.60 13.05
N VAL A 159 5.23 17.32 13.12
CA VAL A 159 5.83 16.27 13.94
C VAL A 159 5.84 15.00 13.11
N GLY A 160 7.02 14.43 12.88
CA GLY A 160 7.20 13.12 12.24
C GLY A 160 7.54 12.06 13.30
N ILE A 161 6.83 10.95 13.30
CA ILE A 161 7.07 9.82 14.20
C ILE A 161 7.37 8.60 13.35
N ALA A 162 8.60 8.12 13.39
CA ALA A 162 8.99 6.87 12.73
C ALA A 162 8.78 5.69 13.68
N ILE A 163 8.02 4.68 13.21
CA ILE A 163 7.79 3.43 13.95
C ILE A 163 8.89 2.44 13.57
N SER A 164 9.63 1.94 14.56
CA SER A 164 10.90 1.24 14.36
C SER A 164 10.86 -0.28 14.27
N ASP A 165 9.73 -0.93 14.10
CA ASP A 165 9.69 -2.38 13.97
C ASP A 165 10.28 -2.92 12.65
N GLY A 166 10.53 -2.02 11.67
CA GLY A 166 11.36 -2.30 10.50
C GLY A 166 12.83 -1.89 10.64
N ALA A 167 13.20 -1.22 11.72
CA ALA A 167 14.45 -0.45 11.81
C ALA A 167 15.66 -1.21 12.35
N ALA A 168 15.63 -2.54 12.46
CA ALA A 168 16.88 -3.30 12.69
C ALA A 168 17.87 -3.16 11.51
N ILE A 169 17.35 -2.92 10.29
CA ILE A 169 18.18 -2.75 9.07
C ILE A 169 18.64 -1.30 8.88
N ALA A 170 17.92 -0.31 9.36
CA ALA A 170 18.27 1.11 9.18
C ALA A 170 19.28 1.67 10.18
N ARG A 171 19.77 0.87 11.13
CA ARG A 171 20.78 1.28 12.13
C ARG A 171 22.22 0.96 11.74
N GLU A 172 22.45 0.34 10.59
CA GLU A 172 23.80 -0.05 10.11
C GLU A 172 24.29 0.78 8.90
N ILE A 173 23.76 1.98 8.66
CA ILE A 173 24.31 2.88 7.66
C ILE A 173 24.78 4.17 8.32
#